data_d85a41876152551f571fdf3019c876ae
#
_entry.id   d85a41876152551f571fdf3019c876ae
#
_cell.length_a   1.000
_cell.length_b   1.000
_cell.length_c   1.000
_cell.angle_alpha   90.00
_cell.angle_beta   90.00
_cell.angle_gamma   90.00
#
_symmetry.space_group_name_H-M   'P 1'
#
loop_
_entity.id
_entity.type
_entity.pdbx_description
1 polymer ?
#
loop_
_entity_poly.entity_id
_entity_poly.type
_entity_poly.pdbx_seq_one_letter_code
_entity_poly.pdbx_strand_id
1 'polypeptide(L)'
;MIRVVLAEDQGMVLGAFASLLDLQPDITVVATATNGDDALAAVREHRPDVLVTDIEMPGRTGLELAAELYRMGDPTRVLIVTTFARSGYLRRAVDAGVAGYVLKDAPIGELAAALRRVHAGERVVAPELAVAAWDAADPLTDRERELLRAVADGASNGEIAARLFLAEGTVRNYLSTAMAKLGARNRTEAARTAMSRGWL
;
A
#
# COMPACT_ATOMS: atom_id res chain seq x y z
N MET A 1 9.14 -24.44 -7.18
CA MET A 1 8.63 -23.42 -8.13
C MET A 1 7.79 -22.44 -7.32
N ILE A 2 8.12 -21.16 -7.35
CA ILE A 2 7.46 -20.12 -6.57
C ILE A 2 6.18 -19.71 -7.30
N ARG A 3 5.05 -19.88 -6.68
CA ARG A 3 3.74 -19.54 -7.24
C ARG A 3 3.39 -18.09 -6.88
N VAL A 4 3.11 -17.28 -7.88
CA VAL A 4 2.88 -15.84 -7.73
C VAL A 4 1.49 -15.46 -8.24
N VAL A 5 0.75 -14.69 -7.45
CA VAL A 5 -0.35 -13.84 -7.94
C VAL A 5 0.19 -12.43 -8.12
N LEU A 6 -0.15 -11.82 -9.25
CA LEU A 6 0.29 -10.47 -9.61
C LEU A 6 -0.90 -9.54 -9.70
N ALA A 7 -0.89 -8.42 -8.94
CA ALA A 7 -1.96 -7.43 -8.89
C ALA A 7 -1.43 -6.04 -9.29
N GLU A 8 -2.00 -5.46 -10.36
CA GLU A 8 -1.55 -4.20 -10.96
C GLU A 8 -2.69 -3.65 -11.83
N ASP A 9 -3.09 -2.40 -11.62
CA ASP A 9 -4.20 -1.79 -12.36
C ASP A 9 -3.81 -1.34 -13.78
N GLN A 10 -2.52 -1.11 -14.03
CA GLN A 10 -2.01 -0.74 -15.33
C GLN A 10 -1.75 -1.98 -16.19
N GLY A 11 -2.66 -2.30 -17.12
CA GLY A 11 -2.62 -3.54 -17.91
C GLY A 11 -1.32 -3.78 -18.66
N MET A 12 -0.63 -2.74 -19.17
CA MET A 12 0.69 -2.90 -19.83
C MET A 12 1.77 -3.33 -18.83
N VAL A 13 1.78 -2.76 -17.62
CA VAL A 13 2.73 -3.10 -16.56
C VAL A 13 2.46 -4.52 -16.08
N LEU A 14 1.20 -4.86 -15.83
CA LEU A 14 0.76 -6.19 -15.46
C LEU A 14 1.24 -7.25 -16.46
N GLY A 15 0.96 -7.03 -17.74
CA GLY A 15 1.38 -7.95 -18.82
C GLY A 15 2.89 -8.10 -18.96
N ALA A 16 3.63 -6.99 -18.82
CA ALA A 16 5.08 -7.00 -18.84
C ALA A 16 5.67 -7.80 -17.67
N PHE A 17 5.22 -7.53 -16.46
CA PHE A 17 5.68 -8.25 -15.26
C PHE A 17 5.36 -9.74 -15.33
N ALA A 18 4.13 -10.11 -15.71
CA ALA A 18 3.74 -11.50 -15.86
C ALA A 18 4.66 -12.23 -16.86
N SER A 19 4.85 -11.66 -18.05
CA SER A 19 5.71 -12.27 -19.09
C SER A 19 7.16 -12.40 -18.64
N LEU A 20 7.71 -11.37 -17.99
CA LEU A 20 9.12 -11.37 -17.56
C LEU A 20 9.37 -12.30 -16.36
N LEU A 21 8.39 -12.44 -15.47
CA LEU A 21 8.49 -13.37 -14.34
C LEU A 21 8.34 -14.83 -14.81
N ASP A 22 7.48 -15.13 -15.77
CA ASP A 22 7.33 -16.47 -16.34
C ASP A 22 8.58 -16.93 -17.14
N LEU A 23 9.46 -16.01 -17.54
CA LEU A 23 10.77 -16.37 -18.10
C LEU A 23 11.75 -16.90 -17.04
N GLN A 24 11.46 -16.71 -15.75
CA GLN A 24 12.31 -17.24 -14.68
C GLN A 24 12.02 -18.73 -14.45
N PRO A 25 13.04 -19.59 -14.43
CA PRO A 25 12.83 -21.05 -14.41
C PRO A 25 12.19 -21.58 -13.11
N ASP A 26 12.18 -20.79 -12.06
CA ASP A 26 11.72 -21.15 -10.71
C ASP A 26 10.51 -20.35 -10.23
N ILE A 27 9.94 -19.47 -11.08
CA ILE A 27 8.78 -18.63 -10.77
C ILE A 27 7.64 -18.98 -11.76
N THR A 28 6.41 -18.97 -11.28
CA THR A 28 5.21 -19.14 -12.12
C THR A 28 4.13 -18.17 -11.69
N VAL A 29 3.64 -17.35 -12.60
CA VAL A 29 2.48 -16.49 -12.37
C VAL A 29 1.20 -17.33 -12.53
N VAL A 30 0.53 -17.62 -11.43
CA VAL A 30 -0.65 -18.50 -11.42
C VAL A 30 -1.95 -17.75 -11.66
N ALA A 31 -1.98 -16.44 -11.39
CA ALA A 31 -3.09 -15.56 -11.72
C ALA A 31 -2.64 -14.09 -11.74
N THR A 32 -3.42 -13.27 -12.44
CA THR A 32 -3.26 -11.81 -12.48
C THR A 32 -4.57 -11.13 -12.09
N ALA A 33 -4.49 -9.94 -11.49
CA ALA A 33 -5.64 -9.12 -11.10
C ALA A 33 -5.39 -7.65 -11.42
N THR A 34 -6.44 -6.89 -11.71
CA THR A 34 -6.36 -5.45 -12.01
C THR A 34 -6.89 -4.57 -10.89
N ASN A 35 -7.29 -5.15 -9.77
CA ASN A 35 -7.77 -4.48 -8.57
C ASN A 35 -7.57 -5.36 -7.34
N GLY A 36 -7.70 -4.77 -6.15
CA GLY A 36 -7.43 -5.48 -4.91
C GLY A 36 -8.47 -6.54 -4.53
N ASP A 37 -9.70 -6.40 -4.95
CA ASP A 37 -10.75 -7.38 -4.62
C ASP A 37 -10.58 -8.65 -5.45
N ASP A 38 -10.29 -8.53 -6.74
CA ASP A 38 -9.95 -9.66 -7.61
C ASP A 38 -8.63 -10.32 -7.17
N ALA A 39 -7.66 -9.52 -6.71
CA ALA A 39 -6.41 -10.05 -6.16
C ALA A 39 -6.65 -10.91 -4.91
N LEU A 40 -7.53 -10.47 -4.01
CA LEU A 40 -7.91 -11.26 -2.83
C LEU A 40 -8.61 -12.57 -3.23
N ALA A 41 -9.51 -12.51 -4.21
CA ALA A 41 -10.16 -13.70 -4.74
C ALA A 41 -9.15 -14.69 -5.34
N ALA A 42 -8.20 -14.18 -6.15
CA ALA A 42 -7.14 -14.98 -6.75
C ALA A 42 -6.22 -15.63 -5.70
N VAL A 43 -5.87 -14.91 -4.62
CA VAL A 43 -5.07 -15.48 -3.51
C VAL A 43 -5.82 -16.64 -2.85
N ARG A 44 -7.11 -16.48 -2.58
CA ARG A 44 -7.93 -17.55 -1.95
C ARG A 44 -8.07 -18.77 -2.83
N GLU A 45 -8.23 -18.59 -4.14
CA GLU A 45 -8.40 -19.67 -5.12
C GLU A 45 -7.09 -20.41 -5.37
N HIS A 46 -6.02 -19.65 -5.67
CA HIS A 46 -4.77 -20.24 -6.13
C HIS A 46 -3.77 -20.54 -5.01
N ARG A 47 -3.96 -19.97 -3.80
CA ARG A 47 -3.05 -20.12 -2.65
C ARG A 47 -1.59 -19.98 -3.05
N PRO A 48 -1.17 -18.80 -3.53
CA PRO A 48 0.19 -18.57 -3.98
C PRO A 48 1.17 -18.52 -2.80
N ASP A 49 2.45 -18.69 -3.10
CA ASP A 49 3.51 -18.46 -2.13
C ASP A 49 3.71 -16.97 -1.88
N VAL A 50 3.61 -16.17 -2.95
CA VAL A 50 3.81 -14.72 -2.91
C VAL A 50 2.72 -14.01 -3.71
N LEU A 51 2.14 -12.97 -3.11
CA LEU A 51 1.38 -11.94 -3.79
C LEU A 51 2.31 -10.76 -4.11
N VAL A 52 2.47 -10.43 -5.38
CA VAL A 52 3.11 -9.20 -5.84
C VAL A 52 2.00 -8.20 -6.14
N THR A 53 2.00 -7.03 -5.52
CA THR A 53 0.91 -6.06 -5.69
C THR A 53 1.41 -4.63 -5.76
N ASP A 54 0.77 -3.81 -6.61
CA ASP A 54 0.89 -2.36 -6.49
C ASP A 54 0.17 -1.87 -5.22
N ILE A 55 0.49 -0.66 -4.79
CA ILE A 55 -0.20 0.01 -3.68
C ILE A 55 -1.51 0.60 -4.15
N GLU A 56 -1.46 1.43 -5.20
CA GLU A 56 -2.59 2.22 -5.65
C GLU A 56 -3.38 1.45 -6.73
N MET A 57 -4.43 0.77 -6.32
CA MET A 57 -5.36 0.04 -7.21
C MET A 57 -6.81 0.44 -6.92
N PRO A 58 -7.71 0.35 -7.91
CA PRO A 58 -9.14 0.55 -7.69
C PRO A 58 -9.72 -0.41 -6.63
N GLY A 59 -10.69 0.08 -5.87
CA GLY A 59 -11.29 -0.68 -4.76
C GLY A 59 -10.33 -0.77 -3.58
N ARG A 60 -9.85 -1.96 -3.28
CA ARG A 60 -8.91 -2.23 -2.19
C ARG A 60 -7.48 -1.95 -2.63
N THR A 61 -6.76 -1.17 -1.85
CA THR A 61 -5.33 -0.90 -2.07
C THR A 61 -4.46 -2.12 -1.73
N GLY A 62 -3.26 -2.20 -2.29
CA GLY A 62 -2.31 -3.27 -1.98
C GLY A 62 -1.93 -3.34 -0.50
N LEU A 63 -1.90 -2.21 0.22
CA LEU A 63 -1.66 -2.18 1.65
C LEU A 63 -2.84 -2.71 2.47
N GLU A 64 -4.07 -2.39 2.07
CA GLU A 64 -5.28 -2.93 2.70
C GLU A 64 -5.39 -4.44 2.46
N LEU A 65 -5.03 -4.88 1.26
CA LEU A 65 -4.96 -6.31 0.92
C LEU A 65 -3.94 -7.04 1.79
N ALA A 66 -2.74 -6.48 1.95
CA ALA A 66 -1.71 -7.05 2.82
C ALA A 66 -2.17 -7.13 4.29
N ALA A 67 -2.76 -6.05 4.81
CA ALA A 67 -3.29 -6.02 6.17
C ALA A 67 -4.40 -7.04 6.39
N GLU A 68 -5.27 -7.26 5.39
CA GLU A 68 -6.32 -8.27 5.46
C GLU A 68 -5.75 -9.69 5.50
N LEU A 69 -4.83 -10.03 4.60
CA LEU A 69 -4.17 -11.34 4.58
C LEU A 69 -3.44 -11.60 5.91
N TYR A 70 -2.73 -10.61 6.43
CA TYR A 70 -2.05 -10.71 7.72
C TYR A 70 -3.05 -10.97 8.87
N ARG A 71 -4.16 -10.22 8.93
CA ARG A 71 -5.21 -10.37 9.95
C ARG A 71 -5.91 -11.73 9.88
N MET A 72 -6.03 -12.29 8.68
CA MET A 72 -6.61 -13.64 8.46
C MET A 72 -5.64 -14.77 8.79
N GLY A 73 -4.37 -14.48 9.04
CA GLY A 73 -3.33 -15.50 9.22
C GLY A 73 -3.03 -16.27 7.93
N ASP A 74 -3.28 -15.64 6.75
CA ASP A 74 -3.00 -16.26 5.46
C ASP A 74 -1.47 -16.41 5.29
N PRO A 75 -0.96 -17.57 4.86
CA PRO A 75 0.48 -17.81 4.72
C PRO A 75 1.11 -17.09 3.52
N THR A 76 0.30 -16.54 2.60
CA THR A 76 0.77 -15.83 1.40
C THR A 76 1.63 -14.62 1.81
N ARG A 77 2.84 -14.55 1.35
CA ARG A 77 3.74 -13.43 1.60
C ARG A 77 3.45 -12.30 0.64
N VAL A 78 3.46 -11.06 1.12
CA VAL A 78 3.16 -9.90 0.27
C VAL A 78 4.44 -9.15 -0.07
N LEU A 79 4.66 -8.93 -1.37
CA LEU A 79 5.69 -8.08 -1.95
C LEU A 79 5.02 -6.89 -2.65
N ILE A 80 5.24 -5.70 -2.14
CA ILE A 80 4.77 -4.45 -2.76
C ILE A 80 5.74 -4.02 -3.87
N VAL A 81 5.18 -3.63 -5.02
CA VAL A 81 5.93 -2.99 -6.11
C VAL A 81 5.30 -1.63 -6.40
N THR A 82 6.06 -0.54 -6.31
CA THR A 82 5.54 0.82 -6.42
C THR A 82 6.43 1.72 -7.26
N THR A 83 5.84 2.76 -7.87
CA THR A 83 6.59 3.79 -8.59
C THR A 83 7.22 4.84 -7.68
N PHE A 84 6.76 4.98 -6.43
CA PHE A 84 7.17 6.07 -5.54
C PHE A 84 7.63 5.59 -4.17
N ALA A 85 8.80 6.09 -3.77
CA ALA A 85 9.35 5.96 -2.43
C ALA A 85 8.63 6.92 -1.45
N ARG A 86 7.31 6.77 -1.25
CA ARG A 86 6.60 7.59 -0.26
C ARG A 86 6.85 6.99 1.14
N SER A 87 7.46 7.78 2.00
CA SER A 87 7.89 7.36 3.34
C SER A 87 6.76 6.79 4.21
N GLY A 88 5.56 7.32 4.10
CA GLY A 88 4.38 6.84 4.84
C GLY A 88 3.94 5.44 4.41
N TYR A 89 4.12 5.08 3.15
CA TYR A 89 3.75 3.75 2.65
C TYR A 89 4.64 2.65 3.21
N LEU A 90 5.96 2.88 3.33
CA LEU A 90 6.84 1.86 3.88
C LEU A 90 6.47 1.51 5.33
N ARG A 91 6.19 2.51 6.18
CA ARG A 91 5.76 2.25 7.56
C ARG A 91 4.46 1.46 7.60
N ARG A 92 3.46 1.87 6.83
CA ARG A 92 2.19 1.14 6.71
C ARG A 92 2.38 -0.28 6.17
N ALA A 93 3.30 -0.47 5.21
CA ALA A 93 3.64 -1.79 4.70
C ALA A 93 4.23 -2.69 5.79
N VAL A 94 5.13 -2.15 6.61
CA VAL A 94 5.70 -2.89 7.76
C VAL A 94 4.61 -3.26 8.76
N ASP A 95 3.73 -2.32 9.11
CA ASP A 95 2.62 -2.53 10.05
C ASP A 95 1.58 -3.54 9.49
N ALA A 96 1.40 -3.58 8.17
CA ALA A 96 0.55 -4.54 7.45
C ALA A 96 1.20 -5.92 7.25
N GLY A 97 2.40 -6.15 7.78
CA GLY A 97 3.09 -7.45 7.67
C GLY A 97 3.69 -7.73 6.29
N VAL A 98 3.87 -6.71 5.43
CA VAL A 98 4.49 -6.86 4.11
C VAL A 98 5.92 -7.41 4.25
N ALA A 99 6.22 -8.43 3.45
CA ALA A 99 7.52 -9.10 3.46
C ALA A 99 8.55 -8.46 2.52
N GLY A 100 8.08 -7.76 1.47
CA GLY A 100 8.97 -7.09 0.53
C GLY A 100 8.41 -5.78 0.00
N TYR A 101 9.31 -4.84 -0.31
CA TYR A 101 8.96 -3.54 -0.86
C TYR A 101 10.03 -3.11 -1.87
N VAL A 102 9.66 -3.02 -3.17
CA VAL A 102 10.56 -2.80 -4.31
C VAL A 102 10.00 -1.70 -5.21
N LEU A 103 10.87 -1.03 -5.95
CA LEU A 103 10.46 -0.01 -6.94
C LEU A 103 10.10 -0.66 -8.29
N LYS A 104 9.10 -0.10 -9.00
CA LYS A 104 8.67 -0.56 -10.33
C LYS A 104 9.71 -0.29 -11.44
N ASP A 105 10.62 0.65 -11.23
CA ASP A 105 11.71 0.98 -12.15
C ASP A 105 12.96 0.10 -11.93
N ALA A 106 12.95 -0.74 -10.89
CA ALA A 106 14.03 -1.71 -10.68
C ALA A 106 14.08 -2.74 -11.82
N PRO A 107 15.28 -3.18 -12.20
CA PRO A 107 15.43 -4.26 -13.18
C PRO A 107 14.66 -5.52 -12.76
N ILE A 108 14.05 -6.22 -13.73
CA ILE A 108 13.25 -7.42 -13.45
C ILE A 108 14.02 -8.50 -12.66
N GLY A 109 15.33 -8.56 -12.84
CA GLY A 109 16.19 -9.46 -12.07
C GLY A 109 16.21 -9.15 -10.57
N GLU A 110 16.06 -7.88 -10.19
CA GLU A 110 15.95 -7.48 -8.78
C GLU A 110 14.59 -7.86 -8.19
N LEU A 111 13.51 -7.69 -8.95
CA LEU A 111 12.18 -8.17 -8.55
C LEU A 111 12.18 -9.70 -8.36
N ALA A 112 12.76 -10.45 -9.30
CA ALA A 112 12.87 -11.90 -9.20
C ALA A 112 13.75 -12.33 -7.99
N ALA A 113 14.85 -11.63 -7.73
CA ALA A 113 15.67 -11.86 -6.54
C ALA A 113 14.92 -11.54 -5.24
N ALA A 114 14.18 -10.44 -5.20
CA ALA A 114 13.33 -10.07 -4.07
C ALA A 114 12.25 -11.13 -3.80
N LEU A 115 11.59 -11.64 -4.85
CA LEU A 115 10.61 -12.73 -4.77
C LEU A 115 11.21 -13.99 -4.13
N ARG A 116 12.40 -14.41 -4.56
CA ARG A 116 13.10 -15.58 -3.98
C ARG A 116 13.39 -15.39 -2.50
N ARG A 117 13.90 -14.23 -2.13
CA ARG A 117 14.21 -13.89 -0.73
C ARG A 117 12.94 -13.81 0.14
N VAL A 118 11.89 -13.17 -0.36
CA VAL A 118 10.58 -13.13 0.29
C VAL A 118 10.03 -14.56 0.47
N HIS A 119 10.08 -15.39 -0.57
CA HIS A 119 9.66 -16.79 -0.47
C HIS A 119 10.49 -17.57 0.56
N ALA A 120 11.80 -17.31 0.68
CA ALA A 120 12.67 -17.91 1.69
C ALA A 120 12.40 -17.42 3.12
N GLY A 121 11.53 -16.41 3.31
CA GLY A 121 11.19 -15.88 4.63
C GLY A 121 11.92 -14.63 5.03
N GLU A 122 12.73 -14.07 4.14
CA GLU A 122 13.43 -12.82 4.41
C GLU A 122 12.49 -11.62 4.25
N ARG A 123 12.85 -10.50 4.88
CA ARG A 123 12.27 -9.20 4.60
C ARG A 123 13.18 -8.43 3.65
N VAL A 124 12.58 -7.87 2.58
CA VAL A 124 13.31 -7.17 1.53
C VAL A 124 12.77 -5.76 1.39
N VAL A 125 13.61 -4.77 1.60
CA VAL A 125 13.28 -3.35 1.37
C VAL A 125 14.38 -2.78 0.48
N ALA A 126 14.00 -2.15 -0.63
CA ALA A 126 14.96 -1.46 -1.48
C ALA A 126 15.65 -0.34 -0.68
N PRO A 127 16.98 -0.18 -0.79
CA PRO A 127 17.74 0.79 0.00
C PRO A 127 17.20 2.22 -0.09
N GLU A 128 16.77 2.64 -1.28
CA GLU A 128 16.21 3.95 -1.56
C GLU A 128 14.94 4.20 -0.74
N LEU A 129 14.13 3.18 -0.55
CA LEU A 129 12.89 3.22 0.23
C LEU A 129 13.18 3.28 1.73
N ALA A 130 14.21 2.60 2.19
CA ALA A 130 14.63 2.64 3.59
C ALA A 130 15.12 4.04 3.99
N VAL A 131 15.89 4.71 3.12
CA VAL A 131 16.36 6.09 3.33
C VAL A 131 15.17 7.07 3.35
N ALA A 132 14.26 6.98 2.38
CA ALA A 132 13.09 7.84 2.31
C ALA A 132 12.15 7.69 3.53
N ALA A 133 12.08 6.52 4.13
CA ALA A 133 11.29 6.28 5.34
C ALA A 133 11.93 6.87 6.61
N TRP A 134 13.25 6.98 6.65
CA TRP A 134 13.96 7.53 7.80
C TRP A 134 13.70 9.04 7.97
N ASP A 135 13.55 9.77 6.85
CA ASP A 135 13.44 11.24 6.86
C ASP A 135 12.02 11.79 7.12
N ALA A 136 10.99 10.95 7.21
CA ALA A 136 9.62 11.41 7.35
C ALA A 136 8.81 10.61 8.37
N ALA A 137 8.97 10.96 9.65
CA ALA A 137 8.01 10.53 10.66
C ALA A 137 6.62 11.11 10.34
N ASP A 138 5.61 10.22 10.24
CA ASP A 138 4.20 10.65 10.13
C ASP A 138 3.78 11.35 11.43
N PRO A 139 3.47 12.65 11.38
CA PRO A 139 3.09 13.41 12.57
C PRO A 139 1.63 13.20 12.97
N LEU A 140 0.84 12.52 12.13
CA LEU A 140 -0.60 12.39 12.31
C LEU A 140 -0.95 11.23 13.24
N THR A 141 -1.94 11.44 14.08
CA THR A 141 -2.62 10.36 14.81
C THR A 141 -3.58 9.60 13.90
N ASP A 142 -3.99 8.38 14.29
CA ASP A 142 -4.97 7.60 13.54
C ASP A 142 -6.28 8.36 13.32
N ARG A 143 -6.71 9.13 14.35
CA ARG A 143 -7.92 9.93 14.27
C ARG A 143 -7.78 11.11 13.30
N GLU A 144 -6.64 11.76 13.26
CA GLU A 144 -6.38 12.84 12.29
C GLU A 144 -6.34 12.31 10.86
N ARG A 145 -5.76 11.10 10.63
CA ARG A 145 -5.79 10.44 9.31
C ARG A 145 -7.20 10.12 8.87
N GLU A 146 -8.02 9.55 9.76
CA GLU A 146 -9.41 9.21 9.48
C GLU A 146 -10.22 10.44 9.05
N LEU A 147 -10.04 11.56 9.74
CA LEU A 147 -10.69 12.82 9.38
C LEU A 147 -10.19 13.35 8.02
N LEU A 148 -8.88 13.31 7.79
CA LEU A 148 -8.31 13.81 6.54
C LEU A 148 -8.69 12.95 5.34
N ARG A 149 -8.88 11.62 5.49
CA ARG A 149 -9.46 10.75 4.45
C ARG A 149 -10.87 11.21 4.07
N ALA A 150 -11.72 11.44 5.07
CA ALA A 150 -13.07 11.94 4.82
C ALA A 150 -13.08 13.33 4.15
N VAL A 151 -12.09 14.19 4.47
CA VAL A 151 -11.88 15.46 3.76
C VAL A 151 -11.47 15.24 2.31
N ALA A 152 -10.61 14.27 2.04
CA ALA A 152 -10.18 13.91 0.68
C ALA A 152 -11.36 13.41 -0.17
N ASP A 153 -12.30 12.68 0.46
CA ASP A 153 -13.57 12.24 -0.14
C ASP A 153 -14.58 13.39 -0.35
N GLY A 154 -14.23 14.62 0.04
CA GLY A 154 -15.09 15.80 -0.12
C GLY A 154 -16.10 16.05 1.00
N ALA A 155 -16.08 15.28 2.10
CA ALA A 155 -17.04 15.40 3.17
C ALA A 155 -16.96 16.75 3.92
N SER A 156 -18.12 17.31 4.28
CA SER A 156 -18.25 18.45 5.16
C SER A 156 -17.96 18.08 6.62
N ASN A 157 -17.72 19.08 7.50
CA ASN A 157 -17.49 18.79 8.91
C ASN A 157 -18.70 18.13 9.59
N GLY A 158 -19.93 18.45 9.17
CA GLY A 158 -21.14 17.81 9.66
C GLY A 158 -21.24 16.34 9.26
N GLU A 159 -20.93 16.01 8.01
CA GLU A 159 -20.89 14.63 7.52
C GLU A 159 -19.80 13.81 8.22
N ILE A 160 -18.62 14.40 8.41
CA ILE A 160 -17.53 13.76 9.17
C ILE A 160 -17.96 13.51 10.62
N ALA A 161 -18.59 14.51 11.26
CA ALA A 161 -19.08 14.40 12.62
C ALA A 161 -20.10 13.26 12.78
N ALA A 162 -21.06 13.18 11.85
CA ALA A 162 -22.06 12.10 11.82
C ALA A 162 -21.43 10.73 11.59
N ARG A 163 -20.53 10.61 10.61
CA ARG A 163 -19.84 9.35 10.25
C ARG A 163 -18.96 8.81 11.38
N LEU A 164 -18.31 9.70 12.13
CA LEU A 164 -17.35 9.33 13.16
C LEU A 164 -17.90 9.43 14.59
N PHE A 165 -19.20 9.70 14.73
CA PHE A 165 -19.88 9.89 16.02
C PHE A 165 -19.21 10.94 16.90
N LEU A 166 -18.90 12.11 16.31
CA LEU A 166 -18.26 13.25 16.97
C LEU A 166 -19.14 14.49 16.93
N ALA A 167 -18.86 15.46 17.80
CA ALA A 167 -19.38 16.82 17.64
C ALA A 167 -18.58 17.55 16.54
N GLU A 168 -19.24 18.44 15.78
CA GLU A 168 -18.55 19.23 14.73
C GLU A 168 -17.41 20.10 15.28
N GLY A 169 -17.52 20.59 16.52
CA GLY A 169 -16.45 21.31 17.20
C GLY A 169 -15.20 20.44 17.39
N THR A 170 -15.41 19.17 17.73
CA THR A 170 -14.31 18.20 17.86
C THR A 170 -13.64 17.91 16.51
N VAL A 171 -14.44 17.77 15.43
CA VAL A 171 -13.91 17.62 14.05
C VAL A 171 -13.05 18.83 13.68
N ARG A 172 -13.52 20.05 13.93
CA ARG A 172 -12.74 21.28 13.68
C ARG A 172 -11.41 21.30 14.42
N ASN A 173 -11.42 20.89 15.69
CA ASN A 173 -10.20 20.86 16.50
C ASN A 173 -9.18 19.86 15.95
N TYR A 174 -9.59 18.63 15.63
CA TYR A 174 -8.70 17.64 15.01
C TYR A 174 -8.14 18.11 13.68
N LEU A 175 -8.98 18.68 12.79
CA LEU A 175 -8.52 19.20 11.50
C LEU A 175 -7.56 20.39 11.69
N SER A 176 -7.82 21.28 12.65
CA SER A 176 -6.90 22.38 12.98
C SER A 176 -5.53 21.86 13.44
N THR A 177 -5.52 20.87 14.31
CA THR A 177 -4.27 20.22 14.78
C THR A 177 -3.53 19.54 13.63
N ALA A 178 -4.24 18.81 12.79
CA ALA A 178 -3.64 18.15 11.61
C ALA A 178 -3.06 19.19 10.63
N MET A 179 -3.80 20.28 10.35
CA MET A 179 -3.29 21.39 9.52
C MET A 179 -2.01 22.00 10.09
N ALA A 180 -1.96 22.24 11.41
CA ALA A 180 -0.76 22.79 12.07
C ALA A 180 0.44 21.83 11.94
N LYS A 181 0.24 20.53 12.16
CA LYS A 181 1.28 19.51 12.03
C LYS A 181 1.84 19.40 10.59
N LEU A 182 0.99 19.65 9.59
CA LEU A 182 1.33 19.55 8.17
C LEU A 182 1.80 20.88 7.55
N GLY A 183 1.73 21.97 8.30
CA GLY A 183 2.00 23.32 7.79
C GLY A 183 1.00 23.76 6.70
N ALA A 184 -0.20 23.21 6.69
CA ALA A 184 -1.21 23.45 5.66
C ALA A 184 -2.12 24.64 5.99
N ARG A 185 -2.46 25.44 4.97
CA ARG A 185 -3.32 26.63 5.11
C ARG A 185 -4.79 26.33 5.20
N ASN A 186 -5.21 25.15 4.74
CA ASN A 186 -6.59 24.69 4.79
C ASN A 186 -6.67 23.16 4.83
N ARG A 187 -7.87 22.64 5.15
CA ARG A 187 -8.10 21.19 5.31
C ARG A 187 -7.86 20.38 4.03
N THR A 188 -8.17 20.97 2.86
CA THR A 188 -7.96 20.31 1.55
C THR A 188 -6.47 20.21 1.23
N GLU A 189 -5.69 21.26 1.52
CA GLU A 189 -4.24 21.23 1.39
C GLU A 189 -3.62 20.21 2.37
N ALA A 190 -4.12 20.12 3.60
CA ALA A 190 -3.69 19.13 4.59
C ALA A 190 -3.94 17.70 4.08
N ALA A 191 -5.15 17.42 3.59
CA ALA A 191 -5.49 16.11 3.03
C ALA A 191 -4.58 15.76 1.84
N ARG A 192 -4.40 16.68 0.90
CA ARG A 192 -3.53 16.48 -0.26
C ARG A 192 -2.06 16.24 0.13
N THR A 193 -1.54 17.01 1.11
CA THR A 193 -0.18 16.82 1.62
C THR A 193 -0.02 15.46 2.29
N ALA A 194 -0.99 15.04 3.10
CA ALA A 194 -0.96 13.74 3.75
C ALA A 194 -1.04 12.59 2.73
N MET A 195 -1.90 12.71 1.70
CA MET A 195 -1.98 11.74 0.59
C MET A 195 -0.65 11.66 -0.18
N SER A 196 -0.08 12.80 -0.57
CA SER A 196 1.17 12.83 -1.34
C SER A 196 2.37 12.23 -0.59
N ARG A 197 2.31 12.20 0.74
CA ARG A 197 3.32 11.59 1.62
C ARG A 197 2.99 10.13 1.97
N GLY A 198 1.84 9.61 1.53
CA GLY A 198 1.39 8.24 1.84
C GLY A 198 0.96 8.05 3.29
N TRP A 199 0.52 9.10 3.98
CA TRP A 199 0.03 9.05 5.35
C TRP A 199 -1.48 8.77 5.46
N LEU A 200 -2.22 8.85 4.34
CA LEU A 200 -3.65 8.52 4.28
C LEU A 200 -3.93 7.19 3.60
#